data_605b8ef7c1706a58dab6548e7d2967ee
#
_entry.id   605b8ef7c1706a58dab6548e7d2967ee
#
_cell.length_a   1.000
_cell.length_b   1.000
_cell.length_c   1.000
_cell.angle_alpha   90.00
_cell.angle_beta   90.00
_cell.angle_gamma   90.00
#
_symmetry.space_group_name_H-M   'P 1'
#
loop_
_entity.id
_entity.type
_entity.pdbx_description
1 polymer ?
#
loop_
_entity_poly.entity_id
_entity_poly.type
_entity_poly.pdbx_seq_one_letter_code
_entity_poly.pdbx_strand_id
1 'polypeptide(L)'
;MKKIVSAFILVFIVASMISSTNSFAGEEQGALIVNTQWLAEHLKDPNIVVLHVASIKRDYTSGHVPGARYFWVGSVAQATPEMSFELMPVANLKDALEAAGVSNDSRVILCGNGSNVSPVARVYLTMEYLGMGDRTSVLDGGFAAWKAEGKESAVEPPKVARSTFTPALHKDVFVDADWVNAHLHKPPVTIVDARAPEFYNGQSAGQPRSGHIPGAKNLYFANLVDSTNKMLPVPKLKELFDKAGIKEGEEVATYCHVGQTASMVYFTARYLGYKAHLYDGSFDDWGGRMDLPIELPAKTDTTKK
;
A
#
# COMPACT_ATOMS: atom_id res chain seq x y z
N MET A 1 -27.32 -81.03 13.79
CA MET A 1 -27.50 -79.76 14.51
C MET A 1 -26.38 -78.79 14.08
N LYS A 2 -26.64 -77.93 13.07
CA LYS A 2 -25.65 -76.97 12.54
C LYS A 2 -25.97 -75.60 13.12
N LYS A 3 -25.02 -74.99 13.84
CA LYS A 3 -25.13 -73.64 14.35
C LYS A 3 -24.68 -72.66 13.23
N ILE A 4 -25.58 -71.75 12.84
CA ILE A 4 -25.32 -70.65 11.91
C ILE A 4 -24.86 -69.47 12.81
N VAL A 5 -23.63 -68.99 12.54
CA VAL A 5 -23.09 -67.80 13.17
C VAL A 5 -23.28 -66.66 12.14
N SER A 6 -24.19 -65.74 12.45
CA SER A 6 -24.37 -64.49 11.66
C SER A 6 -23.31 -63.48 12.10
N ALA A 7 -22.43 -63.07 11.16
CA ALA A 7 -21.50 -61.97 11.35
C ALA A 7 -22.17 -60.65 10.90
N PHE A 8 -22.36 -59.73 11.83
CA PHE A 8 -22.76 -58.35 11.55
C PHE A 8 -21.52 -57.57 11.15
N ILE A 9 -21.49 -57.14 9.89
CA ILE A 9 -20.48 -56.18 9.38
C ILE A 9 -20.99 -54.79 9.69
N LEU A 10 -20.31 -54.10 10.63
CA LEU A 10 -20.55 -52.69 10.94
C LEU A 10 -19.74 -51.83 9.98
N VAL A 11 -20.43 -51.19 9.03
CA VAL A 11 -19.81 -50.26 8.08
C VAL A 11 -19.72 -48.88 8.78
N PHE A 12 -18.50 -48.48 9.20
CA PHE A 12 -18.20 -47.13 9.63
C PHE A 12 -18.07 -46.20 8.40
N ILE A 13 -19.07 -45.37 8.15
CA ILE A 13 -18.96 -44.26 7.22
C ILE A 13 -18.20 -43.14 7.93
N VAL A 14 -16.92 -42.99 7.65
CA VAL A 14 -16.12 -41.82 8.05
C VAL A 14 -16.48 -40.70 7.09
N ALA A 15 -17.34 -39.81 7.50
CA ALA A 15 -17.57 -38.55 6.81
C ALA A 15 -16.33 -37.67 6.97
N SER A 16 -15.48 -37.64 5.95
CA SER A 16 -14.38 -36.68 5.84
C SER A 16 -14.97 -35.30 5.62
N MET A 17 -15.10 -34.51 6.71
CA MET A 17 -15.26 -33.06 6.59
C MET A 17 -13.97 -32.50 6.01
N ILE A 18 -13.97 -32.22 4.73
CA ILE A 18 -12.94 -31.39 4.09
C ILE A 18 -13.21 -29.95 4.56
N SER A 19 -12.60 -29.59 5.68
CA SER A 19 -12.41 -28.19 6.05
C SER A 19 -11.49 -27.58 5.00
N SER A 20 -12.06 -26.82 4.08
CA SER A 20 -11.29 -25.92 3.22
C SER A 20 -10.67 -24.83 4.12
N THR A 21 -9.50 -25.13 4.64
CA THR A 21 -8.64 -24.11 5.23
C THR A 21 -8.16 -23.23 4.08
N ASN A 22 -8.83 -22.10 3.88
CA ASN A 22 -8.22 -20.98 3.21
C ASN A 22 -6.99 -20.57 4.03
N SER A 23 -5.85 -21.14 3.70
CA SER A 23 -4.57 -20.78 4.26
C SER A 23 -4.24 -19.37 3.76
N PHE A 24 -4.64 -18.36 4.51
CA PHE A 24 -4.04 -17.03 4.37
C PHE A 24 -2.60 -17.17 4.84
N ALA A 25 -1.68 -17.31 3.88
CA ALA A 25 -0.25 -17.14 4.17
C ALA A 25 -0.06 -15.70 4.65
N GLY A 26 0.23 -15.49 5.95
CA GLY A 26 0.48 -14.16 6.47
C GLY A 26 0.22 -13.94 7.97
N GLU A 27 0.19 -14.96 8.80
CA GLU A 27 0.02 -14.81 10.25
C GLU A 27 1.34 -14.63 11.04
N GLU A 28 2.46 -14.46 10.32
CA GLU A 28 3.75 -14.27 10.99
C GLU A 28 4.01 -12.79 11.32
N GLN A 29 4.69 -12.56 12.44
CA GLN A 29 5.25 -11.28 12.85
C GLN A 29 6.13 -10.76 11.69
N GLY A 30 5.66 -9.69 10.98
CA GLY A 30 6.31 -9.17 9.77
C GLY A 30 5.44 -9.17 8.50
N ALA A 31 4.22 -9.74 8.51
CA ALA A 31 3.32 -9.67 7.36
C ALA A 31 2.97 -8.21 7.01
N LEU A 32 3.08 -7.85 5.71
CA LEU A 32 2.75 -6.48 5.23
C LEU A 32 1.26 -6.16 5.32
N ILE A 33 0.41 -7.17 5.28
CA ILE A 33 -1.05 -7.05 5.36
C ILE A 33 -1.55 -7.95 6.49
N VAL A 34 -2.43 -7.40 7.33
CA VAL A 34 -3.12 -8.15 8.38
C VAL A 34 -4.63 -8.02 8.20
N ASN A 35 -5.37 -9.05 8.58
CA ASN A 35 -6.83 -9.02 8.56
C ASN A 35 -7.40 -8.47 9.89
N THR A 36 -8.70 -8.23 9.90
CA THR A 36 -9.42 -7.69 11.06
C THR A 36 -9.45 -8.66 12.24
N GLN A 37 -9.45 -9.97 11.98
CA GLN A 37 -9.43 -11.00 13.03
C GLN A 37 -8.10 -10.99 13.77
N TRP A 38 -6.99 -11.03 13.02
CA TRP A 38 -5.66 -10.93 13.60
C TRP A 38 -5.52 -9.67 14.47
N LEU A 39 -5.96 -8.50 13.94
CA LEU A 39 -5.87 -7.26 14.71
C LEU A 39 -6.71 -7.32 16.00
N ALA A 40 -7.93 -7.89 15.95
CA ALA A 40 -8.78 -8.02 17.12
C ALA A 40 -8.12 -8.86 18.24
N GLU A 41 -7.42 -9.91 17.88
CA GLU A 41 -6.70 -10.79 18.81
C GLU A 41 -5.48 -10.10 19.43
N HIS A 42 -4.84 -9.15 18.71
CA HIS A 42 -3.59 -8.49 19.10
C HIS A 42 -3.75 -7.05 19.62
N LEU A 43 -4.99 -6.50 19.66
CA LEU A 43 -5.22 -5.11 20.10
C LEU A 43 -4.70 -4.78 21.50
N LYS A 44 -4.54 -5.78 22.35
CA LYS A 44 -4.08 -5.62 23.74
C LYS A 44 -2.59 -5.86 23.91
N ASP A 45 -1.88 -6.22 22.86
CA ASP A 45 -0.45 -6.44 22.91
C ASP A 45 0.27 -5.12 23.15
N PRO A 46 1.20 -5.04 24.08
CA PRO A 46 1.75 -3.77 24.56
C PRO A 46 2.56 -3.00 23.51
N ASN A 47 3.06 -3.68 22.47
CA ASN A 47 3.83 -3.10 21.39
C ASN A 47 2.99 -2.76 20.14
N ILE A 48 1.71 -3.16 20.09
CA ILE A 48 0.82 -2.82 18.97
C ILE A 48 0.43 -1.34 19.03
N VAL A 49 0.65 -0.65 17.93
CA VAL A 49 0.25 0.74 17.70
C VAL A 49 -0.62 0.80 16.46
N VAL A 50 -1.91 1.05 16.62
CA VAL A 50 -2.80 1.25 15.48
C VAL A 50 -2.84 2.73 15.13
N LEU A 51 -2.47 3.09 13.90
CA LEU A 51 -2.57 4.45 13.36
C LEU A 51 -3.75 4.51 12.39
N HIS A 52 -4.78 5.28 12.74
CA HIS A 52 -5.88 5.57 11.82
C HIS A 52 -5.46 6.72 10.91
N VAL A 53 -5.01 6.37 9.72
CA VAL A 53 -4.52 7.30 8.70
C VAL A 53 -5.71 7.93 7.98
N ALA A 54 -5.79 9.25 7.99
CA ALA A 54 -6.83 9.98 7.27
C ALA A 54 -6.36 11.36 6.82
N SER A 55 -6.92 11.85 5.72
CA SER A 55 -6.73 13.23 5.24
C SER A 55 -7.63 14.22 5.99
N ILE A 56 -8.78 13.76 6.46
CA ILE A 56 -9.79 14.56 7.16
C ILE A 56 -10.04 13.94 8.54
N LYS A 57 -9.90 14.75 9.59
CA LYS A 57 -10.05 14.27 10.99
C LYS A 57 -11.43 13.65 11.27
N ARG A 58 -12.48 14.10 10.57
CA ARG A 58 -13.83 13.55 10.70
C ARG A 58 -13.90 12.05 10.42
N ASP A 59 -13.06 11.52 9.50
CA ASP A 59 -13.04 10.10 9.18
C ASP A 59 -12.65 9.24 10.39
N TYR A 60 -11.80 9.79 11.27
CA TYR A 60 -11.43 9.17 12.53
C TYR A 60 -12.49 9.40 13.64
N THR A 61 -12.97 10.65 13.79
CA THR A 61 -13.90 10.98 14.90
C THR A 61 -15.31 10.42 14.71
N SER A 62 -15.67 10.01 13.48
CA SER A 62 -16.93 9.29 13.20
C SER A 62 -16.90 7.82 13.63
N GLY A 63 -15.71 7.30 13.97
CA GLY A 63 -15.48 5.94 14.45
C GLY A 63 -14.11 5.43 14.01
N HIS A 64 -13.49 4.64 14.87
CA HIS A 64 -12.19 4.02 14.63
C HIS A 64 -12.05 2.70 15.40
N VAL A 65 -11.04 1.91 15.08
CA VAL A 65 -10.66 0.71 15.84
C VAL A 65 -10.32 1.12 17.28
N PRO A 66 -10.82 0.43 18.32
CA PRO A 66 -10.52 0.77 19.71
C PRO A 66 -9.01 0.92 19.95
N GLY A 67 -8.61 2.03 20.59
CA GLY A 67 -7.20 2.34 20.84
C GLY A 67 -6.41 2.86 19.64
N ALA A 68 -6.98 2.92 18.45
CA ALA A 68 -6.34 3.54 17.29
C ALA A 68 -6.13 5.04 17.52
N ARG A 69 -5.01 5.56 17.03
CA ARG A 69 -4.57 6.95 17.15
C ARG A 69 -4.76 7.65 15.82
N TYR A 70 -5.33 8.83 15.82
CA TYR A 70 -5.43 9.63 14.61
C TYR A 70 -4.04 9.96 14.07
N PHE A 71 -3.82 9.70 12.79
CA PHE A 71 -2.59 10.05 12.09
C PHE A 71 -2.94 10.76 10.79
N TRP A 72 -2.64 12.05 10.73
CA TRP A 72 -2.91 12.85 9.54
C TRP A 72 -1.88 12.54 8.44
N VAL A 73 -2.33 12.24 7.21
CA VAL A 73 -1.41 11.95 6.10
C VAL A 73 -0.48 13.13 5.79
N GLY A 74 -0.91 14.37 6.02
CA GLY A 74 -0.07 15.55 5.88
C GLY A 74 1.09 15.64 6.88
N SER A 75 1.13 14.76 7.91
CA SER A 75 2.30 14.64 8.78
C SER A 75 3.50 13.98 8.09
N VAL A 76 3.28 13.30 6.96
CA VAL A 76 4.36 12.63 6.22
C VAL A 76 4.67 13.29 4.87
N ALA A 77 3.72 14.03 4.29
CA ALA A 77 3.96 14.76 3.05
C ALA A 77 3.05 15.99 2.96
N GLN A 78 3.60 17.11 2.50
CA GLN A 78 2.91 18.39 2.37
C GLN A 78 3.32 19.10 1.08
N ALA A 79 2.55 20.11 0.69
CA ALA A 79 2.94 20.99 -0.39
C ALA A 79 4.14 21.86 0.03
N THR A 80 5.08 22.05 -0.88
CA THR A 80 6.15 23.04 -0.83
C THR A 80 5.88 24.13 -1.88
N PRO A 81 6.66 25.21 -1.94
CA PRO A 81 6.52 26.20 -3.01
C PRO A 81 6.72 25.61 -4.41
N GLU A 82 7.55 24.57 -4.53
CA GLU A 82 7.94 23.94 -5.81
C GLU A 82 7.06 22.76 -6.18
N MET A 83 6.54 22.01 -5.17
CA MET A 83 5.90 20.73 -5.39
C MET A 83 4.60 20.58 -4.58
N SER A 84 3.64 19.89 -5.16
CA SER A 84 2.31 19.77 -4.56
C SER A 84 2.23 18.82 -3.36
N PHE A 85 3.18 17.86 -3.23
CA PHE A 85 3.12 16.82 -2.18
C PHE A 85 4.48 16.16 -1.98
N GLU A 86 5.31 16.74 -1.12
CA GLU A 86 6.69 16.28 -0.86
C GLU A 86 6.85 15.63 0.51
N LEU A 87 7.77 14.67 0.59
CA LEU A 87 8.14 14.04 1.86
C LEU A 87 8.60 15.07 2.89
N MET A 88 8.05 14.99 4.08
CA MET A 88 8.44 15.89 5.17
C MET A 88 9.89 15.63 5.61
N PRO A 89 10.60 16.65 6.10
CA PRO A 89 11.90 16.49 6.71
C PRO A 89 11.90 15.42 7.82
N VAL A 90 12.99 14.63 7.91
CA VAL A 90 13.10 13.52 8.88
C VAL A 90 12.79 13.94 10.31
N ALA A 91 13.16 15.16 10.71
CA ALA A 91 12.85 15.68 12.05
C ALA A 91 11.33 15.79 12.30
N ASN A 92 10.57 16.23 11.29
CA ASN A 92 9.10 16.33 11.36
C ASN A 92 8.44 14.95 11.38
N LEU A 93 8.94 14.02 10.54
CA LEU A 93 8.46 12.62 10.52
C LEU A 93 8.67 11.95 11.87
N LYS A 94 9.88 12.10 12.44
CA LYS A 94 10.21 11.62 13.78
C LYS A 94 9.26 12.19 14.84
N ASP A 95 9.07 13.53 14.84
CA ASP A 95 8.20 14.22 15.80
C ASP A 95 6.75 13.71 15.73
N ALA A 96 6.21 13.52 14.52
CA ALA A 96 4.86 13.00 14.30
C ALA A 96 4.69 11.57 14.82
N LEU A 97 5.67 10.69 14.59
CA LEU A 97 5.64 9.31 15.07
C LEU A 97 5.76 9.25 16.59
N GLU A 98 6.68 10.02 17.20
CA GLU A 98 6.81 10.10 18.65
C GLU A 98 5.54 10.64 19.33
N ALA A 99 4.92 11.67 18.75
CA ALA A 99 3.66 12.21 19.22
C ALA A 99 2.51 11.19 19.13
N ALA A 100 2.54 10.32 18.12
CA ALA A 100 1.63 9.20 18.00
C ALA A 100 2.01 8.01 18.90
N GLY A 101 3.09 8.11 19.70
CA GLY A 101 3.56 7.06 20.61
C GLY A 101 4.21 5.87 19.90
N VAL A 102 4.76 6.06 18.70
CA VAL A 102 5.52 5.03 17.97
C VAL A 102 6.96 5.07 18.43
N SER A 103 7.51 3.92 18.84
CA SER A 103 8.91 3.70 19.16
C SER A 103 9.54 2.68 18.22
N ASN A 104 10.84 2.44 18.33
CA ASN A 104 11.53 1.40 17.54
C ASN A 104 11.04 -0.03 17.86
N ASP A 105 10.42 -0.25 19.03
CA ASP A 105 9.87 -1.55 19.43
C ASP A 105 8.40 -1.73 19.01
N SER A 106 7.76 -0.68 18.50
CA SER A 106 6.37 -0.72 18.08
C SER A 106 6.16 -1.65 16.88
N ARG A 107 5.07 -2.41 16.90
CA ARG A 107 4.46 -3.06 15.75
C ARG A 107 3.32 -2.16 15.27
N VAL A 108 3.49 -1.49 14.15
CA VAL A 108 2.56 -0.47 13.67
C VAL A 108 1.55 -1.09 12.72
N ILE A 109 0.26 -0.86 12.97
CA ILE A 109 -0.82 -1.26 12.08
C ILE A 109 -1.47 0.00 11.51
N LEU A 110 -1.33 0.19 10.21
CA LEU A 110 -1.93 1.31 9.49
C LEU A 110 -3.36 0.96 9.08
N CYS A 111 -4.31 1.77 9.50
CA CYS A 111 -5.73 1.57 9.22
C CYS A 111 -6.29 2.83 8.57
N GLY A 112 -6.86 2.73 7.37
CA GLY A 112 -7.64 3.80 6.75
C GLY A 112 -9.13 3.65 7.05
N ASN A 113 -9.95 4.62 6.62
CA ASN A 113 -11.40 4.53 6.75
C ASN A 113 -12.04 3.50 5.79
N GLY A 114 -11.29 2.97 4.80
CA GLY A 114 -11.73 1.99 3.82
C GLY A 114 -12.22 2.58 2.49
N SER A 115 -12.21 3.91 2.31
CA SER A 115 -12.65 4.55 1.05
C SER A 115 -11.50 4.80 0.06
N ASN A 116 -10.27 4.91 0.54
CA ASN A 116 -9.07 5.11 -0.27
C ASN A 116 -7.83 4.59 0.48
N VAL A 117 -7.09 3.69 -0.14
CA VAL A 117 -5.90 3.05 0.46
C VAL A 117 -4.63 3.88 0.24
N SER A 118 -4.62 4.81 -0.72
CA SER A 118 -3.40 5.57 -1.07
C SER A 118 -2.78 6.36 0.09
N PRO A 119 -3.55 7.02 0.98
CA PRO A 119 -2.97 7.68 2.16
C PRO A 119 -2.28 6.69 3.10
N VAL A 120 -2.85 5.50 3.27
CA VAL A 120 -2.27 4.42 4.09
C VAL A 120 -0.97 3.92 3.47
N ALA A 121 -0.97 3.67 2.16
CA ALA A 121 0.22 3.25 1.43
C ALA A 121 1.33 4.32 1.47
N ARG A 122 0.98 5.63 1.45
CA ARG A 122 1.95 6.72 1.61
C ARG A 122 2.60 6.72 3.00
N VAL A 123 1.83 6.47 4.05
CA VAL A 123 2.39 6.34 5.41
C VAL A 123 3.25 5.08 5.50
N TYR A 124 2.82 3.95 4.92
CA TYR A 124 3.64 2.73 4.88
C TYR A 124 5.01 2.97 4.22
N LEU A 125 5.01 3.59 3.04
CA LEU A 125 6.23 3.98 2.33
C LEU A 125 7.16 4.82 3.20
N THR A 126 6.60 5.80 3.94
CA THR A 126 7.35 6.64 4.87
C THR A 126 7.91 5.83 6.04
N MET A 127 7.15 4.87 6.58
CA MET A 127 7.64 3.96 7.62
C MET A 127 8.80 3.10 7.11
N GLU A 128 8.74 2.63 5.87
CA GLU A 128 9.84 1.88 5.26
C GLU A 128 11.08 2.76 5.07
N TYR A 129 10.92 4.00 4.61
CA TYR A 129 12.00 4.97 4.53
C TYR A 129 12.68 5.22 5.88
N LEU A 130 11.90 5.23 6.97
CA LEU A 130 12.41 5.45 8.34
C LEU A 130 12.97 4.17 9.00
N GLY A 131 12.98 3.02 8.29
CA GLY A 131 13.50 1.75 8.80
C GLY A 131 12.50 0.95 9.64
N MET A 132 11.20 1.25 9.49
CA MET A 132 10.11 0.55 10.20
C MET A 132 9.27 -0.36 9.28
N GLY A 133 9.68 -0.58 8.04
CA GLY A 133 8.92 -1.36 7.06
C GLY A 133 8.53 -2.75 7.56
N ASP A 134 9.48 -3.52 8.09
CA ASP A 134 9.26 -4.87 8.61
C ASP A 134 8.41 -4.92 9.89
N ARG A 135 8.21 -3.76 10.53
CA ARG A 135 7.39 -3.60 11.73
C ARG A 135 6.08 -2.86 11.45
N THR A 136 5.75 -2.66 10.19
CA THR A 136 4.53 -1.95 9.78
C THR A 136 3.68 -2.84 8.87
N SER A 137 2.39 -2.94 9.20
CA SER A 137 1.40 -3.62 8.35
C SER A 137 0.23 -2.70 8.04
N VAL A 138 -0.47 -3.04 6.97
CA VAL A 138 -1.74 -2.43 6.58
C VAL A 138 -2.89 -3.34 6.97
N LEU A 139 -3.92 -2.79 7.63
CA LEU A 139 -5.17 -3.50 7.88
C LEU A 139 -5.98 -3.58 6.59
N ASP A 140 -6.18 -4.80 6.09
CA ASP A 140 -6.89 -5.05 4.84
C ASP A 140 -8.36 -4.61 4.90
N GLY A 141 -8.77 -3.75 3.94
CA GLY A 141 -10.10 -3.13 3.93
C GLY A 141 -10.31 -2.06 5.01
N GLY A 142 -9.31 -1.80 5.86
CA GLY A 142 -9.31 -0.73 6.86
C GLY A 142 -10.46 -0.80 7.86
N PHE A 143 -10.85 0.37 8.39
CA PHE A 143 -11.93 0.47 9.37
C PHE A 143 -13.31 0.06 8.80
N ALA A 144 -13.53 0.22 7.48
CA ALA A 144 -14.77 -0.23 6.85
C ALA A 144 -14.94 -1.75 6.98
N ALA A 145 -13.88 -2.54 6.73
CA ALA A 145 -13.91 -3.99 6.92
C ALA A 145 -14.10 -4.36 8.40
N TRP A 146 -13.39 -3.69 9.31
CA TRP A 146 -13.55 -3.87 10.76
C TRP A 146 -15.01 -3.71 11.21
N LYS A 147 -15.64 -2.62 10.77
CA LYS A 147 -17.05 -2.30 11.09
C LYS A 147 -18.03 -3.28 10.42
N ALA A 148 -17.81 -3.63 9.16
CA ALA A 148 -18.68 -4.56 8.41
C ALA A 148 -18.70 -5.95 9.05
N GLU A 149 -17.64 -6.37 9.71
CA GLU A 149 -17.57 -7.63 10.47
C GLU A 149 -18.16 -7.52 11.88
N GLY A 150 -18.82 -6.40 12.22
CA GLY A 150 -19.52 -6.22 13.50
C GLY A 150 -18.59 -6.04 14.71
N LYS A 151 -17.31 -5.73 14.48
CA LYS A 151 -16.35 -5.53 15.58
C LYS A 151 -16.60 -4.19 16.28
N GLU A 152 -16.22 -4.13 17.58
CA GLU A 152 -16.38 -2.94 18.41
C GLU A 152 -15.66 -1.70 17.80
N SER A 153 -16.33 -0.56 17.86
CA SER A 153 -15.80 0.73 17.40
C SER A 153 -15.72 1.74 18.53
N ALA A 154 -14.70 2.57 18.52
CA ALA A 154 -14.55 3.70 19.45
C ALA A 154 -14.75 5.02 18.71
N VAL A 155 -15.10 6.07 19.45
CA VAL A 155 -15.16 7.48 18.99
C VAL A 155 -14.23 8.37 19.80
N GLU A 156 -13.94 7.99 21.04
CA GLU A 156 -13.04 8.72 21.93
C GLU A 156 -11.58 8.36 21.65
N PRO A 157 -10.70 9.36 21.42
CA PRO A 157 -9.29 9.10 21.18
C PRO A 157 -8.61 8.55 22.45
N PRO A 158 -7.67 7.61 22.31
CA PRO A 158 -6.90 7.12 23.45
C PRO A 158 -5.97 8.22 23.98
N LYS A 159 -5.66 8.14 25.29
CA LYS A 159 -4.56 8.93 25.85
C LYS A 159 -3.23 8.32 25.41
N VAL A 160 -2.42 9.10 24.69
CA VAL A 160 -1.14 8.65 24.14
C VAL A 160 0.00 9.35 24.86
N ALA A 161 0.90 8.59 25.46
CA ALA A 161 2.18 9.13 25.91
C ALA A 161 3.13 9.27 24.73
N ARG A 162 3.86 10.38 24.65
CA ARG A 162 4.92 10.56 23.66
C ARG A 162 6.01 9.50 23.86
N SER A 163 6.46 8.89 22.80
CA SER A 163 7.56 7.92 22.79
C SER A 163 8.88 8.54 22.35
N THR A 164 9.91 7.71 22.26
CA THR A 164 11.18 8.02 21.58
C THR A 164 11.34 7.11 20.38
N PHE A 165 11.69 7.69 19.24
CA PHE A 165 11.95 6.97 18.00
C PHE A 165 13.27 7.43 17.38
N THR A 166 14.09 6.47 16.94
CA THR A 166 15.35 6.73 16.23
C THR A 166 15.24 6.15 14.82
N PRO A 167 15.16 6.99 13.77
CA PRO A 167 15.04 6.51 12.38
C PRO A 167 16.35 5.86 11.89
N ALA A 168 16.20 4.77 11.12
CA ALA A 168 17.27 4.11 10.38
C ALA A 168 16.96 4.22 8.88
N LEU A 169 17.46 5.26 8.21
CA LEU A 169 16.99 5.67 6.88
C LEU A 169 17.35 4.68 5.77
N HIS A 170 16.36 4.20 5.05
CA HIS A 170 16.46 3.49 3.78
C HIS A 170 16.33 4.50 2.62
N LYS A 171 17.43 5.15 2.27
CA LYS A 171 17.45 6.30 1.33
C LYS A 171 17.05 5.93 -0.10
N ASP A 172 17.15 4.67 -0.46
CA ASP A 172 16.79 4.14 -1.77
C ASP A 172 15.27 3.98 -1.98
N VAL A 173 14.48 4.12 -0.93
CA VAL A 173 13.00 4.12 -1.01
C VAL A 173 12.49 5.26 -1.89
N PHE A 174 13.04 6.46 -1.72
CA PHE A 174 12.72 7.62 -2.54
C PHE A 174 13.83 7.91 -3.55
N VAL A 175 13.44 8.19 -4.79
CA VAL A 175 14.34 8.58 -5.88
C VAL A 175 13.87 9.90 -6.49
N ASP A 176 14.79 10.61 -7.13
CA ASP A 176 14.56 11.88 -7.80
C ASP A 176 14.47 11.74 -9.35
N ALA A 177 14.19 12.84 -10.02
CA ALA A 177 14.09 12.88 -11.48
C ALA A 177 15.40 12.48 -12.17
N ASP A 178 16.55 12.85 -11.62
CA ASP A 178 17.86 12.56 -12.22
C ASP A 178 18.15 11.05 -12.13
N TRP A 179 17.80 10.42 -11.00
CA TRP A 179 17.87 8.97 -10.87
C TRP A 179 16.95 8.28 -11.89
N VAL A 180 15.67 8.73 -12.02
CA VAL A 180 14.73 8.15 -12.98
C VAL A 180 15.26 8.32 -14.41
N ASN A 181 15.72 9.52 -14.78
CA ASN A 181 16.28 9.78 -16.10
C ASN A 181 17.51 8.91 -16.41
N ALA A 182 18.34 8.67 -15.41
CA ALA A 182 19.51 7.79 -15.55
C ALA A 182 19.13 6.32 -15.77
N HIS A 183 17.91 5.91 -15.42
CA HIS A 183 17.42 4.52 -15.51
C HIS A 183 16.39 4.30 -16.64
N LEU A 184 16.11 5.29 -17.48
CA LEU A 184 15.22 5.11 -18.64
C LEU A 184 15.72 3.97 -19.54
N HIS A 185 14.83 3.03 -19.86
CA HIS A 185 15.10 1.86 -20.70
C HIS A 185 16.28 0.98 -20.25
N LYS A 186 16.62 1.01 -18.94
CA LYS A 186 17.77 0.25 -18.38
C LYS A 186 17.32 -0.84 -17.43
N PRO A 187 17.29 -2.12 -17.86
CA PRO A 187 17.11 -3.23 -16.94
C PRO A 187 18.16 -3.21 -15.81
N PRO A 188 17.83 -3.70 -14.60
CA PRO A 188 16.56 -4.35 -14.23
C PRO A 188 15.45 -3.38 -13.81
N VAL A 189 15.59 -2.06 -13.96
CA VAL A 189 14.62 -1.07 -13.49
C VAL A 189 13.47 -0.90 -14.49
N THR A 190 12.25 -1.07 -14.00
CA THR A 190 11.01 -0.75 -14.74
C THR A 190 10.34 0.46 -14.10
N ILE A 191 10.18 1.54 -14.87
CA ILE A 191 9.44 2.73 -14.47
C ILE A 191 7.94 2.44 -14.62
N VAL A 192 7.14 2.74 -13.59
CA VAL A 192 5.71 2.43 -13.55
C VAL A 192 4.86 3.66 -13.25
N ASP A 193 4.00 4.02 -14.20
CA ASP A 193 3.01 5.08 -14.06
C ASP A 193 1.74 4.54 -13.40
N ALA A 194 1.45 5.01 -12.20
CA ALA A 194 0.28 4.63 -11.42
C ALA A 194 -1.00 5.42 -11.77
N ARG A 195 -0.92 6.41 -12.66
CA ARG A 195 -2.07 7.23 -13.06
C ARG A 195 -3.05 6.43 -13.91
N ALA A 196 -4.29 6.95 -13.99
CA ALA A 196 -5.28 6.39 -14.90
C ALA A 196 -4.79 6.45 -16.38
N PRO A 197 -5.20 5.47 -17.21
CA PRO A 197 -4.70 5.34 -18.58
C PRO A 197 -4.83 6.60 -19.45
N GLU A 198 -5.87 7.41 -19.24
CA GLU A 198 -6.07 8.66 -19.97
C GLU A 198 -4.91 9.66 -19.76
N PHE A 199 -4.40 9.80 -18.53
CA PHE A 199 -3.26 10.69 -18.23
C PHE A 199 -1.95 10.14 -18.80
N TYR A 200 -1.74 8.83 -18.68
CA TYR A 200 -0.62 8.15 -19.32
C TYR A 200 -0.62 8.41 -20.84
N ASN A 201 -1.81 8.37 -21.47
CA ASN A 201 -2.00 8.57 -22.90
C ASN A 201 -2.05 10.05 -23.31
N GLY A 202 -1.77 10.99 -22.42
CA GLY A 202 -1.57 12.40 -22.74
C GLY A 202 -2.74 13.33 -22.46
N GLN A 203 -3.78 12.89 -21.72
CA GLN A 203 -4.76 13.82 -21.17
C GLN A 203 -4.05 14.75 -20.16
N SER A 204 -4.31 16.06 -20.26
CA SER A 204 -3.75 17.02 -19.32
C SER A 204 -4.39 16.91 -17.94
N ALA A 205 -3.56 17.05 -16.89
CA ALA A 205 -3.99 17.17 -15.50
C ALA A 205 -3.50 18.51 -14.89
N GLY A 206 -3.17 19.49 -15.72
CA GLY A 206 -2.73 20.82 -15.30
C GLY A 206 -1.22 21.06 -15.36
N GLN A 207 -0.41 20.01 -15.57
CA GLN A 207 1.04 20.18 -15.79
C GLN A 207 1.31 20.87 -17.13
N PRO A 208 2.46 21.55 -17.29
CA PRO A 208 2.86 22.23 -18.54
C PRO A 208 2.92 21.32 -19.76
N ARG A 209 3.22 20.03 -19.54
CA ARG A 209 3.32 19.00 -20.59
C ARG A 209 2.50 17.78 -20.21
N SER A 210 1.99 17.07 -21.21
CA SER A 210 1.18 15.85 -21.06
C SER A 210 1.92 14.64 -21.63
N GLY A 211 1.53 13.44 -21.22
CA GLY A 211 2.15 12.17 -21.61
C GLY A 211 2.70 11.42 -20.41
N HIS A 212 3.74 10.64 -20.62
CA HIS A 212 4.36 9.83 -19.57
C HIS A 212 5.89 9.84 -19.69
N ILE A 213 6.56 9.36 -18.65
CA ILE A 213 8.02 9.17 -18.64
C ILE A 213 8.37 8.11 -19.68
N PRO A 214 9.37 8.33 -20.57
CA PRO A 214 9.67 7.41 -21.66
C PRO A 214 9.93 5.98 -21.19
N GLY A 215 9.28 5.03 -21.88
CA GLY A 215 9.37 3.59 -21.55
C GLY A 215 8.61 3.14 -20.30
N ALA A 216 7.96 4.05 -19.58
CA ALA A 216 7.16 3.69 -18.42
C ALA A 216 6.04 2.72 -18.79
N LYS A 217 5.71 1.82 -17.86
CA LYS A 217 4.55 0.93 -17.95
C LYS A 217 3.38 1.53 -17.19
N ASN A 218 2.17 1.41 -17.71
CA ASN A 218 0.99 1.89 -16.98
C ASN A 218 0.38 0.77 -16.15
N LEU A 219 0.33 0.99 -14.83
CA LEU A 219 -0.39 0.13 -13.88
C LEU A 219 -1.25 1.01 -12.97
N TYR A 220 -2.51 1.20 -13.36
CA TYR A 220 -3.42 2.06 -12.62
C TYR A 220 -3.63 1.57 -11.19
N PHE A 221 -3.31 2.40 -10.21
CA PHE A 221 -3.30 2.04 -8.79
C PHE A 221 -4.65 1.49 -8.27
N ALA A 222 -5.79 1.99 -8.81
CA ALA A 222 -7.11 1.57 -8.37
C ALA A 222 -7.47 0.12 -8.78
N ASN A 223 -6.74 -0.45 -9.74
CA ASN A 223 -6.92 -1.85 -10.15
C ASN A 223 -6.32 -2.87 -9.17
N LEU A 224 -5.62 -2.43 -8.12
CA LEU A 224 -4.92 -3.29 -7.17
C LEU A 224 -5.79 -3.71 -5.98
N VAL A 225 -6.98 -3.15 -5.87
CA VAL A 225 -7.96 -3.44 -4.82
C VAL A 225 -9.31 -3.84 -5.40
N ASP A 226 -10.12 -4.49 -4.60
CA ASP A 226 -11.51 -4.79 -4.94
C ASP A 226 -12.44 -3.60 -4.62
N SER A 227 -13.74 -3.77 -4.87
CA SER A 227 -14.78 -2.75 -4.61
C SER A 227 -14.95 -2.40 -3.12
N THR A 228 -14.36 -3.17 -2.22
CA THR A 228 -14.33 -2.93 -0.76
C THR A 228 -13.01 -2.35 -0.29
N ASN A 229 -12.11 -1.99 -1.21
CA ASN A 229 -10.75 -1.52 -0.97
C ASN A 229 -9.84 -2.53 -0.21
N LYS A 230 -10.16 -3.82 -0.31
CA LYS A 230 -9.24 -4.90 0.08
C LYS A 230 -8.27 -5.17 -1.06
N MET A 231 -7.04 -5.53 -0.70
CA MET A 231 -6.04 -5.95 -1.69
C MET A 231 -6.52 -7.16 -2.46
N LEU A 232 -6.31 -7.14 -3.78
CA LEU A 232 -6.58 -8.31 -4.60
C LEU A 232 -5.70 -9.50 -4.18
N PRO A 233 -6.15 -10.75 -4.37
CA PRO A 233 -5.34 -11.94 -4.11
C PRO A 233 -4.02 -11.90 -4.89
N VAL A 234 -2.94 -12.41 -4.28
CA VAL A 234 -1.57 -12.43 -4.86
C VAL A 234 -1.54 -12.93 -6.32
N PRO A 235 -2.23 -14.02 -6.71
CA PRO A 235 -2.23 -14.44 -8.10
C PRO A 235 -2.78 -13.39 -9.06
N LYS A 236 -3.81 -12.63 -8.62
CA LYS A 236 -4.42 -11.56 -9.44
C LYS A 236 -3.53 -10.34 -9.55
N LEU A 237 -2.85 -9.98 -8.46
CA LEU A 237 -1.86 -8.90 -8.46
C LEU A 237 -0.70 -9.22 -9.41
N LYS A 238 -0.16 -10.45 -9.34
CA LYS A 238 0.89 -10.91 -10.28
C LYS A 238 0.43 -10.84 -11.73
N GLU A 239 -0.79 -11.28 -12.03
CA GLU A 239 -1.39 -11.16 -13.38
C GLU A 239 -1.44 -9.71 -13.88
N LEU A 240 -1.77 -8.75 -12.99
CA LEU A 240 -1.81 -7.32 -13.35
C LEU A 240 -0.41 -6.76 -13.62
N PHE A 241 0.59 -7.15 -12.82
CA PHE A 241 1.98 -6.77 -13.04
C PHE A 241 2.50 -7.34 -14.37
N ASP A 242 2.28 -8.62 -14.64
CA ASP A 242 2.65 -9.27 -15.89
C ASP A 242 2.01 -8.60 -17.11
N LYS A 243 0.70 -8.31 -17.04
CA LYS A 243 -0.04 -7.60 -18.10
C LYS A 243 0.49 -6.17 -18.33
N ALA A 244 0.95 -5.51 -17.30
CA ALA A 244 1.63 -4.22 -17.42
C ALA A 244 3.05 -4.34 -17.99
N GLY A 245 3.57 -5.56 -18.15
CA GLY A 245 4.91 -5.84 -18.64
C GLY A 245 6.00 -5.68 -17.59
N ILE A 246 5.65 -5.78 -16.30
CA ILE A 246 6.57 -5.78 -15.15
C ILE A 246 6.91 -7.24 -14.84
N LYS A 247 8.19 -7.61 -14.98
CA LYS A 247 8.63 -9.00 -14.85
C LYS A 247 9.14 -9.30 -13.44
N GLU A 248 8.98 -10.55 -13.03
CA GLU A 248 9.54 -11.03 -11.77
C GLU A 248 11.06 -10.82 -11.73
N GLY A 249 11.57 -10.31 -10.59
CA GLY A 249 12.99 -10.01 -10.40
C GLY A 249 13.43 -8.61 -10.88
N GLU A 250 12.55 -7.84 -11.51
CA GLU A 250 12.84 -6.44 -11.83
C GLU A 250 12.75 -5.54 -10.58
N GLU A 251 13.43 -4.39 -10.64
CA GLU A 251 13.25 -3.29 -9.69
C GLU A 251 12.15 -2.36 -10.22
N VAL A 252 11.23 -1.94 -9.37
CA VAL A 252 10.06 -1.14 -9.76
C VAL A 252 10.22 0.29 -9.23
N ALA A 253 10.30 1.28 -10.12
CA ALA A 253 10.28 2.69 -9.75
C ALA A 253 8.92 3.30 -10.12
N THR A 254 8.13 3.68 -9.12
CA THR A 254 6.75 4.12 -9.31
C THR A 254 6.61 5.63 -9.27
N TYR A 255 5.70 6.19 -10.06
CA TYR A 255 5.29 7.58 -10.00
C TYR A 255 3.79 7.74 -10.29
N CYS A 256 3.23 8.90 -9.96
CA CYS A 256 1.87 9.27 -10.36
C CYS A 256 1.79 10.76 -10.72
N HIS A 257 0.80 11.50 -10.23
CA HIS A 257 0.81 12.96 -10.34
C HIS A 257 1.77 13.59 -9.32
N VAL A 258 1.65 13.20 -8.04
CA VAL A 258 2.30 13.86 -6.89
C VAL A 258 2.85 12.86 -5.85
N GLY A 259 3.11 11.61 -6.22
CA GLY A 259 3.70 10.59 -5.32
C GLY A 259 2.72 9.89 -4.37
N GLN A 260 1.45 10.34 -4.25
CA GLN A 260 0.52 9.73 -3.31
C GLN A 260 -0.07 8.40 -3.81
N THR A 261 -0.67 8.37 -5.00
CA THR A 261 -1.30 7.14 -5.53
C THR A 261 -0.27 6.12 -6.01
N ALA A 262 0.92 6.55 -6.41
CA ALA A 262 2.04 5.68 -6.72
C ALA A 262 2.51 4.86 -5.52
N SER A 263 2.32 5.37 -4.30
CA SER A 263 2.61 4.62 -3.07
C SER A 263 1.83 3.30 -2.98
N MET A 264 0.65 3.22 -3.63
CA MET A 264 -0.12 1.98 -3.68
C MET A 264 0.53 0.92 -4.59
N VAL A 265 1.08 1.34 -5.75
CA VAL A 265 1.85 0.44 -6.63
C VAL A 265 3.15 0.04 -5.96
N TYR A 266 3.83 0.97 -5.28
CA TYR A 266 5.01 0.69 -4.46
C TYR A 266 4.71 -0.39 -3.40
N PHE A 267 3.67 -0.18 -2.58
CA PHE A 267 3.26 -1.12 -1.53
C PHE A 267 2.97 -2.51 -2.11
N THR A 268 2.24 -2.55 -3.24
CA THR A 268 1.92 -3.82 -3.91
C THR A 268 3.17 -4.51 -4.45
N ALA A 269 4.11 -3.76 -5.03
CA ALA A 269 5.39 -4.29 -5.49
C ALA A 269 6.18 -4.93 -4.32
N ARG A 270 6.25 -4.21 -3.17
CA ARG A 270 6.87 -4.74 -1.95
C ARG A 270 6.15 -6.00 -1.44
N TYR A 271 4.82 -5.99 -1.45
CA TYR A 271 4.00 -7.16 -1.05
C TYR A 271 4.23 -8.38 -1.95
N LEU A 272 4.50 -8.17 -3.24
CA LEU A 272 4.86 -9.23 -4.19
C LEU A 272 6.35 -9.62 -4.17
N GLY A 273 7.18 -8.96 -3.34
CA GLY A 273 8.61 -9.26 -3.17
C GLY A 273 9.55 -8.53 -4.13
N TYR A 274 9.07 -7.53 -4.88
CA TYR A 274 9.94 -6.69 -5.72
C TYR A 274 10.75 -5.72 -4.85
N LYS A 275 11.95 -5.39 -5.30
CA LYS A 275 12.62 -4.17 -4.88
C LYS A 275 11.88 -2.99 -5.50
N ALA A 276 11.52 -1.99 -4.69
CA ALA A 276 10.69 -0.90 -5.16
C ALA A 276 11.25 0.47 -4.71
N HIS A 277 11.00 1.48 -5.53
CA HIS A 277 11.35 2.87 -5.33
C HIS A 277 10.13 3.74 -5.66
N LEU A 278 10.04 4.91 -5.06
CA LEU A 278 9.05 5.91 -5.42
C LEU A 278 9.76 7.21 -5.86
N TYR A 279 9.43 7.68 -7.04
CA TYR A 279 9.79 9.01 -7.49
C TYR A 279 8.81 10.03 -6.88
N ASP A 280 9.26 10.74 -5.84
CA ASP A 280 8.39 11.60 -5.03
C ASP A 280 7.81 12.76 -5.82
N GLY A 281 8.64 13.53 -6.52
CA GLY A 281 8.20 14.64 -7.40
C GLY A 281 7.24 14.21 -8.50
N SER A 282 7.29 12.95 -8.90
CA SER A 282 6.33 12.34 -9.83
C SER A 282 6.17 13.13 -11.13
N PHE A 283 5.00 13.09 -11.76
CA PHE A 283 4.76 13.82 -13.02
C PHE A 283 4.58 15.32 -12.81
N ASP A 284 4.30 15.77 -11.59
CA ASP A 284 4.26 17.20 -11.24
C ASP A 284 5.64 17.84 -11.46
N ASP A 285 6.71 17.19 -10.99
CA ASP A 285 8.09 17.58 -11.28
C ASP A 285 8.47 17.30 -12.75
N TRP A 286 8.33 16.06 -13.22
CA TRP A 286 8.78 15.64 -14.55
C TRP A 286 8.14 16.44 -15.67
N GLY A 287 6.82 16.65 -15.59
CA GLY A 287 6.05 17.42 -16.58
C GLY A 287 6.38 18.92 -16.59
N GLY A 288 6.90 19.45 -15.47
CA GLY A 288 7.39 20.83 -15.35
C GLY A 288 8.79 21.04 -15.90
N ARG A 289 9.65 20.02 -15.91
CA ARG A 289 11.06 20.10 -16.32
C ARG A 289 11.23 19.98 -17.82
N MET A 290 11.51 21.08 -18.51
CA MET A 290 11.64 21.16 -19.98
C MET A 290 12.88 20.43 -20.52
N ASP A 291 13.87 20.14 -19.68
CA ASP A 291 15.08 19.38 -19.97
C ASP A 291 14.88 17.87 -20.00
N LEU A 292 13.76 17.36 -19.47
CA LEU A 292 13.45 15.93 -19.41
C LEU A 292 12.54 15.50 -20.58
N PRO A 293 12.73 14.27 -21.12
CA PRO A 293 11.92 13.78 -22.23
C PRO A 293 10.51 13.38 -21.79
N ILE A 294 9.54 13.48 -22.71
CA ILE A 294 8.18 12.94 -22.53
C ILE A 294 7.84 12.04 -23.71
N GLU A 295 7.16 10.93 -23.43
CA GLU A 295 6.59 10.05 -24.43
C GLU A 295 5.07 10.20 -24.48
N LEU A 296 4.52 10.15 -25.69
CA LEU A 296 3.10 10.01 -25.98
C LEU A 296 2.89 8.70 -26.73
N PRO A 297 1.78 7.98 -26.53
CA PRO A 297 1.47 6.83 -27.36
C PRO A 297 1.47 7.21 -28.82
N ALA A 298 1.92 6.29 -29.68
CA ALA A 298 1.84 6.47 -31.13
C ALA A 298 0.38 6.79 -31.49
N LYS A 299 0.15 7.87 -32.23
CA LYS A 299 -1.19 8.22 -32.74
C LYS A 299 -1.69 7.02 -33.54
N THR A 300 -2.74 6.36 -33.06
CA THR A 300 -3.44 5.37 -33.87
C THR A 300 -4.03 6.10 -35.07
N ASP A 301 -3.51 5.78 -36.25
CA ASP A 301 -3.99 6.36 -37.51
C ASP A 301 -5.45 5.87 -37.71
N THR A 302 -6.41 6.67 -37.31
CA THR A 302 -7.85 6.42 -37.47
C THR A 302 -8.33 6.70 -38.89
N THR A 303 -7.44 6.99 -39.84
CA THR A 303 -7.78 7.33 -41.22
C THR A 303 -7.91 6.12 -42.16
N LYS A 304 -7.76 4.88 -41.65
CA LYS A 304 -8.10 3.67 -42.42
C LYS A 304 -9.51 3.20 -42.08
N LYS A 305 -10.50 3.81 -42.68
CA LYS A 305 -11.83 3.26 -42.92
C LYS A 305 -12.14 3.27 -44.40
#